data_f084dac089d6b5537b04a9ce59bef6cf
#
_entry.id   f084dac089d6b5537b04a9ce59bef6cf
#
_cell.length_a   1.000
_cell.length_b   1.000
_cell.length_c   1.000
_cell.angle_alpha   90.00
_cell.angle_beta   90.00
_cell.angle_gamma   90.00
#
_symmetry.space_group_name_H-M   'P 1'
#
loop_
_entity.id
_entity.type
_entity.pdbx_description
1 polymer ?
#
loop_
_entity_poly.entity_id
_entity_poly.type
_entity_poly.pdbx_seq_one_letter_code
_entity_poly.pdbx_strand_id
1 'polypeptide(L)'
;MRPDRVVAPPVSPQIGQGIVVQDVRVCYCNGHTALYDASFAIPTGTIAALVGVNGSGKSTLFKAIMGFLRLAQGQIRVLDMSVQDALRRNLIAYVPQSEDVDWNFPVLVEDVVMMGRYGHMGMLRRPKAADHAAVDAALARVNLADLRKRQIGELSGGQKKRVFLARALAQESRVILLDEPFTGVDVKTEDQIIALLQDLRCEGRVMLVSTHNLGSVPDFCDRTILIKHTILAFGATSEVFTQANLEQAFGGVLRHFVLQSASPHAAGRDASIGVFTDDERPLILRNGKAQARPARARDDTHDAP
;
A
#
# COMPACT_ATOMS: atom_id res chain seq x y z
N MET A 1 -24.51 19.21 13.19
CA MET A 1 -25.14 17.90 13.04
C MET A 1 -24.01 16.92 12.75
N ARG A 2 -23.70 15.99 13.65
CA ARG A 2 -22.66 14.96 13.40
C ARG A 2 -23.29 13.92 12.48
N PRO A 3 -22.62 13.51 11.38
CA PRO A 3 -23.14 12.44 10.53
C PRO A 3 -23.20 11.14 11.34
N ASP A 4 -24.23 10.35 11.10
CA ASP A 4 -24.47 9.07 11.76
C ASP A 4 -23.23 8.17 11.68
N ARG A 5 -22.72 7.80 12.87
CA ARG A 5 -21.60 6.87 13.01
C ARG A 5 -22.06 5.48 12.58
N VAL A 6 -21.50 4.96 11.50
CA VAL A 6 -21.38 3.51 11.37
C VAL A 6 -20.33 3.08 12.39
N VAL A 7 -20.80 2.60 13.56
CA VAL A 7 -19.93 2.13 14.64
C VAL A 7 -19.24 0.88 14.12
N ALA A 8 -17.96 1.00 13.77
CA ALA A 8 -17.12 -0.17 13.52
C ALA A 8 -17.13 -1.05 14.78
N PRO A 9 -17.32 -2.38 14.68
CA PRO A 9 -17.29 -3.25 15.84
C PRO A 9 -15.95 -3.13 16.56
N PRO A 10 -15.91 -3.25 17.89
CA PRO A 10 -14.68 -3.17 18.67
C PRO A 10 -13.70 -4.22 18.15
N VAL A 11 -12.50 -3.76 17.78
CA VAL A 11 -11.42 -4.65 17.32
C VAL A 11 -10.89 -5.40 18.53
N SER A 12 -11.40 -6.61 18.74
CA SER A 12 -10.83 -7.51 19.77
C SER A 12 -9.42 -7.91 19.35
N PRO A 13 -8.41 -7.84 20.21
CA PRO A 13 -7.06 -8.27 19.90
C PRO A 13 -7.06 -9.78 19.64
N GLN A 14 -6.93 -10.17 18.37
CA GLN A 14 -6.75 -11.56 17.96
C GLN A 14 -5.27 -11.85 17.80
N ILE A 15 -4.84 -13.03 18.21
CA ILE A 15 -3.47 -13.53 18.03
C ILE A 15 -3.15 -13.54 16.53
N GLY A 16 -2.06 -12.86 16.13
CA GLY A 16 -1.62 -12.79 14.73
C GLY A 16 -2.00 -11.49 13.99
N GLN A 17 -2.29 -10.40 14.70
CA GLN A 17 -2.53 -9.11 14.06
C GLN A 17 -1.22 -8.45 13.61
N GLY A 18 -1.20 -8.00 12.36
CA GLY A 18 -0.03 -7.32 11.78
C GLY A 18 0.07 -5.86 12.20
N ILE A 19 -1.00 -5.07 11.99
CA ILE A 19 -1.11 -3.67 12.40
C ILE A 19 -2.44 -3.46 13.09
N VAL A 20 -2.43 -2.85 14.27
CA VAL A 20 -3.63 -2.47 15.03
C VAL A 20 -3.57 -0.98 15.33
N VAL A 21 -4.58 -0.26 14.94
CA VAL A 21 -4.78 1.16 15.21
C VAL A 21 -6.06 1.30 16.03
N GLN A 22 -5.99 1.94 17.20
CA GLN A 22 -7.12 2.07 18.13
C GLN A 22 -7.27 3.53 18.58
N ASP A 23 -8.42 4.12 18.26
CA ASP A 23 -8.85 5.47 18.64
C ASP A 23 -7.78 6.56 18.43
N VAL A 24 -7.03 6.42 17.34
CA VAL A 24 -5.87 7.27 17.07
C VAL A 24 -6.30 8.65 16.65
N ARG A 25 -5.73 9.65 17.36
CA ARG A 25 -5.84 11.07 17.02
C ARG A 25 -4.43 11.65 16.83
N VAL A 26 -4.25 12.39 15.74
CA VAL A 26 -2.99 13.08 15.43
C VAL A 26 -3.27 14.55 15.24
N CYS A 27 -2.63 15.39 16.07
CA CYS A 27 -2.65 16.85 15.97
C CYS A 27 -1.25 17.35 15.66
N TYR A 28 -1.12 18.24 14.69
CA TYR A 28 0.12 18.94 14.39
C TYR A 28 0.36 20.11 15.34
N CYS A 29 1.60 20.57 15.45
CA CYS A 29 2.00 21.67 16.36
C CYS A 29 1.25 22.99 16.08
N ASN A 30 0.72 23.19 14.87
CA ASN A 30 -0.11 24.34 14.51
C ASN A 30 -1.58 24.21 14.96
N GLY A 31 -1.92 23.18 15.75
CA GLY A 31 -3.30 22.91 16.24
C GLY A 31 -4.20 22.19 15.24
N HIS A 32 -3.74 21.93 14.00
CA HIS A 32 -4.55 21.20 13.02
C HIS A 32 -4.63 19.71 13.38
N THR A 33 -5.85 19.20 13.54
CA THR A 33 -6.11 17.76 13.73
C THR A 33 -6.24 17.09 12.36
N ALA A 34 -5.25 16.28 12.00
CA ALA A 34 -5.21 15.59 10.71
C ALA A 34 -5.92 14.23 10.74
N LEU A 35 -5.93 13.56 11.89
CA LEU A 35 -6.66 12.30 12.11
C LEU A 35 -7.41 12.36 13.44
N TYR A 36 -8.62 11.83 13.46
CA TYR A 36 -9.43 11.69 14.67
C TYR A 36 -10.17 10.35 14.65
N ASP A 37 -10.22 9.72 15.84
CA ASP A 37 -10.96 8.48 16.11
C ASP A 37 -10.67 7.35 15.08
N ALA A 38 -9.41 7.24 14.62
CA ALA A 38 -9.04 6.23 13.62
C ALA A 38 -8.84 4.87 14.29
N SER A 39 -9.63 3.86 13.87
CA SER A 39 -9.55 2.49 14.40
C SER A 39 -9.70 1.47 13.27
N PHE A 40 -8.73 0.55 13.15
CA PHE A 40 -8.78 -0.60 12.24
C PHE A 40 -7.72 -1.65 12.62
N ALA A 41 -7.83 -2.84 12.04
CA ALA A 41 -6.83 -3.90 12.21
C ALA A 41 -6.54 -4.62 10.87
N ILE A 42 -5.26 -4.88 10.63
CA ILE A 42 -4.77 -5.63 9.47
C ILE A 42 -4.12 -6.92 9.99
N PRO A 43 -4.62 -8.11 9.62
CA PRO A 43 -4.00 -9.39 9.96
C PRO A 43 -2.62 -9.57 9.31
N THR A 44 -1.82 -10.51 9.82
CA THR A 44 -0.60 -10.97 9.14
C THR A 44 -0.94 -11.65 7.81
N GLY A 45 -0.02 -11.64 6.84
CA GLY A 45 -0.24 -12.23 5.52
C GLY A 45 -1.36 -11.54 4.72
N THR A 46 -1.46 -10.20 4.82
CA THR A 46 -2.54 -9.43 4.21
C THR A 46 -1.97 -8.23 3.45
N ILE A 47 -2.51 -7.97 2.27
CA ILE A 47 -2.35 -6.70 1.56
C ILE A 47 -3.59 -5.85 1.84
N ALA A 48 -3.40 -4.70 2.47
CA ALA A 48 -4.47 -3.74 2.75
C ALA A 48 -4.29 -2.46 1.94
N ALA A 49 -5.32 -2.03 1.24
CA ALA A 49 -5.35 -0.72 0.58
C ALA A 49 -5.78 0.37 1.56
N LEU A 50 -5.05 1.49 1.58
CA LEU A 50 -5.44 2.73 2.26
C LEU A 50 -5.88 3.74 1.19
N VAL A 51 -7.18 3.97 1.10
CA VAL A 51 -7.81 4.71 0.01
C VAL A 51 -8.50 5.96 0.52
N GLY A 52 -8.28 7.09 -0.14
CA GLY A 52 -8.90 8.38 0.19
C GLY A 52 -8.31 9.51 -0.64
N VAL A 53 -9.02 10.64 -0.69
CA VAL A 53 -8.58 11.84 -1.43
C VAL A 53 -7.27 12.42 -0.89
N ASN A 54 -6.63 13.28 -1.68
CA ASN A 54 -5.47 14.02 -1.21
C ASN A 54 -5.84 14.87 0.01
N GLY A 55 -4.97 14.88 1.02
CA GLY A 55 -5.25 15.54 2.31
C GLY A 55 -6.15 14.74 3.27
N SER A 56 -6.63 13.55 2.93
CA SER A 56 -7.50 12.74 3.80
C SER A 56 -6.82 12.17 5.05
N GLY A 57 -5.49 12.30 5.18
CA GLY A 57 -4.72 11.82 6.32
C GLY A 57 -3.88 10.56 6.08
N LYS A 58 -3.80 10.03 4.83
CA LYS A 58 -3.00 8.82 4.50
C LYS A 58 -1.55 8.93 4.96
N SER A 59 -0.83 9.95 4.49
CA SER A 59 0.58 10.15 4.86
C SER A 59 0.77 10.48 6.35
N THR A 60 -0.23 11.11 6.99
CA THR A 60 -0.21 11.32 8.45
C THR A 60 -0.30 9.98 9.19
N LEU A 61 -1.16 9.06 8.73
CA LEU A 61 -1.28 7.73 9.31
C LEU A 61 0.02 6.93 9.12
N PHE A 62 0.63 6.95 7.94
CA PHE A 62 1.94 6.33 7.70
C PHE A 62 3.01 6.89 8.65
N LYS A 63 3.11 8.21 8.77
CA LYS A 63 4.06 8.86 9.68
C LYS A 63 3.81 8.48 11.14
N ALA A 64 2.54 8.29 11.54
CA ALA A 64 2.18 7.82 12.88
C ALA A 64 2.61 6.35 13.10
N ILE A 65 2.37 5.45 12.14
CA ILE A 65 2.82 4.04 12.20
C ILE A 65 4.36 3.95 12.20
N MET A 66 5.05 4.87 11.52
CA MET A 66 6.51 4.99 11.54
C MET A 66 7.06 5.68 12.81
N GLY A 67 6.19 6.10 13.73
CA GLY A 67 6.63 6.77 14.96
C GLY A 67 7.19 8.18 14.75
N PHE A 68 7.03 8.78 13.57
CA PHE A 68 7.48 10.16 13.28
C PHE A 68 6.55 11.22 13.89
N LEU A 69 5.32 10.84 14.22
CA LEU A 69 4.33 11.72 14.84
C LEU A 69 3.91 11.18 16.20
N ARG A 70 3.78 12.07 17.18
CA ARG A 70 3.18 11.73 18.47
C ARG A 70 1.67 11.64 18.34
N LEU A 71 1.10 10.59 18.92
CA LEU A 71 -0.34 10.46 19.03
C LEU A 71 -0.84 11.40 20.12
N ALA A 72 -1.88 12.18 19.82
CA ALA A 72 -2.59 12.96 20.82
C ALA A 72 -3.53 12.08 21.67
N GLN A 73 -4.00 10.95 21.07
CA GLN A 73 -4.86 9.96 21.72
C GLN A 73 -4.73 8.63 20.99
N GLY A 74 -5.09 7.54 21.69
CA GLY A 74 -5.12 6.20 21.12
C GLY A 74 -3.76 5.51 21.13
N GLN A 75 -3.68 4.38 20.44
CA GLN A 75 -2.46 3.59 20.33
C GLN A 75 -2.33 2.89 18.97
N ILE A 76 -1.08 2.63 18.58
CA ILE A 76 -0.74 1.82 17.42
C ILE A 76 0.15 0.66 17.91
N ARG A 77 -0.21 -0.55 17.49
CA ARG A 77 0.61 -1.75 17.71
C ARG A 77 0.96 -2.39 16.38
N VAL A 78 2.16 -2.92 16.30
CA VAL A 78 2.67 -3.61 15.12
C VAL A 78 3.22 -4.96 15.56
N LEU A 79 2.66 -6.04 15.03
CA LEU A 79 3.00 -7.42 15.41
C LEU A 79 2.96 -7.62 16.94
N ASP A 80 1.88 -7.13 17.55
CA ASP A 80 1.64 -7.15 19.01
C ASP A 80 2.64 -6.37 19.87
N MET A 81 3.52 -5.57 19.25
CA MET A 81 4.52 -4.74 19.91
C MET A 81 4.18 -3.25 19.81
N SER A 82 4.83 -2.41 20.64
CA SER A 82 4.83 -0.97 20.42
C SER A 82 5.52 -0.62 19.09
N VAL A 83 5.14 0.50 18.48
CA VAL A 83 5.80 1.01 17.26
C VAL A 83 7.31 1.14 17.48
N GLN A 84 7.74 1.66 18.63
CA GLN A 84 9.16 1.85 18.96
C GLN A 84 9.93 0.51 19.01
N ASP A 85 9.33 -0.52 19.59
CA ASP A 85 9.98 -1.84 19.66
C ASP A 85 10.01 -2.52 18.30
N ALA A 86 8.97 -2.38 17.50
CA ALA A 86 8.94 -2.90 16.13
C ALA A 86 10.00 -2.22 15.24
N LEU A 87 10.18 -0.90 15.37
CA LEU A 87 11.21 -0.15 14.65
C LEU A 87 12.63 -0.56 15.09
N ARG A 88 12.89 -0.68 16.40
CA ARG A 88 14.19 -1.16 16.93
C ARG A 88 14.58 -2.53 16.41
N ARG A 89 13.59 -3.37 16.11
CA ARG A 89 13.79 -4.73 15.56
C ARG A 89 13.78 -4.78 14.04
N ASN A 90 13.76 -3.63 13.36
CA ASN A 90 13.71 -3.50 11.89
C ASN A 90 12.48 -4.19 11.25
N LEU A 91 11.36 -4.32 11.99
CA LEU A 91 10.18 -5.04 11.53
C LEU A 91 9.30 -4.22 10.60
N ILE A 92 9.49 -2.91 10.50
CA ILE A 92 8.71 -2.00 9.66
C ILE A 92 9.63 -1.38 8.61
N ALA A 93 9.31 -1.55 7.33
CA ALA A 93 9.91 -0.80 6.23
C ALA A 93 8.90 0.19 5.65
N TYR A 94 9.41 1.30 5.12
CA TYR A 94 8.61 2.34 4.48
C TYR A 94 9.20 2.69 3.12
N VAL A 95 8.31 2.68 2.11
CA VAL A 95 8.59 3.13 0.75
C VAL A 95 7.74 4.38 0.51
N PRO A 96 8.30 5.59 0.55
CA PRO A 96 7.56 6.84 0.37
C PRO A 96 7.17 7.06 -1.09
N GLN A 97 6.17 7.92 -1.31
CA GLN A 97 5.68 8.31 -2.64
C GLN A 97 6.76 8.98 -3.48
N SER A 98 7.48 9.91 -2.89
CA SER A 98 8.63 10.59 -3.47
C SER A 98 9.79 10.52 -2.50
N GLU A 99 10.97 10.26 -3.01
CA GLU A 99 12.18 10.37 -2.23
C GLU A 99 12.78 11.75 -2.54
N ASP A 100 13.00 12.54 -1.49
CA ASP A 100 13.80 13.77 -1.56
C ASP A 100 15.28 13.38 -1.70
N VAL A 101 15.60 12.73 -2.84
CA VAL A 101 16.95 12.28 -3.18
C VAL A 101 17.49 13.21 -4.26
N ASP A 102 18.70 13.71 -4.05
CA ASP A 102 19.44 14.31 -5.15
C ASP A 102 19.84 13.22 -6.15
N TRP A 103 19.06 13.14 -7.23
CA TRP A 103 19.27 12.14 -8.29
C TRP A 103 20.59 12.32 -9.04
N ASN A 104 21.26 13.46 -8.90
CA ASN A 104 22.59 13.70 -9.45
C ASN A 104 23.71 13.19 -8.54
N PHE A 105 23.38 12.79 -7.31
CA PHE A 105 24.36 12.20 -6.41
C PHE A 105 24.79 10.82 -6.94
N PRO A 106 26.10 10.57 -7.13
CA PRO A 106 26.59 9.35 -7.79
C PRO A 106 26.55 8.12 -6.86
N VAL A 107 25.36 7.71 -6.46
CA VAL A 107 25.15 6.51 -5.64
C VAL A 107 24.72 5.34 -6.52
N LEU A 108 25.30 4.17 -6.26
CA LEU A 108 24.98 2.95 -7.00
C LEU A 108 23.68 2.33 -6.48
N VAL A 109 23.01 1.57 -7.35
CA VAL A 109 21.79 0.82 -7.01
C VAL A 109 22.04 -0.10 -5.82
N GLU A 110 23.16 -0.84 -5.80
CA GLU A 110 23.51 -1.73 -4.68
C GLU A 110 23.70 -0.97 -3.35
N ASP A 111 24.24 0.25 -3.38
CA ASP A 111 24.43 1.05 -2.18
C ASP A 111 23.09 1.52 -1.59
N VAL A 112 22.15 1.92 -2.45
CA VAL A 112 20.79 2.29 -2.00
C VAL A 112 20.09 1.11 -1.36
N VAL A 113 20.19 -0.09 -1.95
CA VAL A 113 19.59 -1.30 -1.39
C VAL A 113 20.30 -1.71 -0.09
N MET A 114 21.64 -1.54 -0.02
CA MET A 114 22.43 -1.81 1.18
C MET A 114 22.01 -0.91 2.37
N MET A 115 21.50 0.30 2.14
CA MET A 115 20.95 1.15 3.22
C MET A 115 19.83 0.43 4.00
N GLY A 116 19.08 -0.48 3.36
CA GLY A 116 18.09 -1.34 4.03
C GLY A 116 18.71 -2.24 5.12
N ARG A 117 20.00 -2.55 5.02
CA ARG A 117 20.72 -3.38 5.98
C ARG A 117 21.28 -2.63 7.17
N TYR A 118 21.23 -1.28 7.18
CA TYR A 118 21.85 -0.49 8.25
C TYR A 118 21.37 -0.84 9.66
N GLY A 119 20.12 -1.24 9.81
CA GLY A 119 19.58 -1.69 11.07
C GLY A 119 20.12 -3.06 11.56
N HIS A 120 20.70 -3.86 10.67
CA HIS A 120 21.28 -5.17 10.97
C HIS A 120 22.80 -5.07 11.20
N MET A 121 23.42 -3.96 10.82
CA MET A 121 24.85 -3.73 10.98
C MET A 121 25.17 -3.20 12.38
N GLY A 122 26.34 -3.55 12.89
CA GLY A 122 26.85 -2.97 14.14
C GLY A 122 27.17 -1.48 14.02
N MET A 123 27.73 -0.90 15.11
CA MET A 123 27.99 0.53 15.21
C MET A 123 28.89 1.09 14.09
N LEU A 124 29.81 0.32 13.57
CA LEU A 124 30.69 0.72 12.46
C LEU A 124 30.05 0.59 11.08
N ARG A 125 28.83 0.09 10.99
CA ARG A 125 28.06 -0.11 9.74
C ARG A 125 28.87 -0.75 8.61
N ARG A 126 29.71 -1.73 8.93
CA ARG A 126 30.47 -2.50 7.94
C ARG A 126 29.62 -3.67 7.45
N PRO A 127 29.31 -3.75 6.13
CA PRO A 127 28.57 -4.87 5.56
C PRO A 127 29.30 -6.20 5.77
N LYS A 128 28.56 -7.23 6.09
CA LYS A 128 29.02 -8.63 6.17
C LYS A 128 28.52 -9.41 4.96
N ALA A 129 29.02 -10.64 4.76
CA ALA A 129 28.56 -11.52 3.69
C ALA A 129 27.03 -11.71 3.68
N ALA A 130 26.40 -11.81 4.85
CA ALA A 130 24.94 -11.92 4.96
C ALA A 130 24.22 -10.65 4.44
N ASP A 131 24.79 -9.46 4.61
CA ASP A 131 24.19 -8.21 4.14
C ASP A 131 24.28 -8.14 2.61
N HIS A 132 25.40 -8.54 2.03
CA HIS A 132 25.54 -8.65 0.57
C HIS A 132 24.59 -9.67 -0.02
N ALA A 133 24.44 -10.85 0.61
CA ALA A 133 23.49 -11.88 0.17
C ALA A 133 22.03 -11.38 0.21
N ALA A 134 21.64 -10.61 1.25
CA ALA A 134 20.32 -10.00 1.34
C ALA A 134 20.08 -8.96 0.24
N VAL A 135 21.10 -8.17 -0.11
CA VAL A 135 21.04 -7.19 -1.22
C VAL A 135 20.89 -7.93 -2.56
N ASP A 136 21.67 -8.99 -2.79
CA ASP A 136 21.60 -9.79 -4.01
C ASP A 136 20.21 -10.42 -4.18
N ALA A 137 19.67 -11.01 -3.12
CA ALA A 137 18.33 -11.57 -3.11
C ALA A 137 17.25 -10.51 -3.38
N ALA A 138 17.37 -9.33 -2.75
CA ALA A 138 16.43 -8.24 -2.94
C ALA A 138 16.44 -7.71 -4.38
N LEU A 139 17.62 -7.52 -4.97
CA LEU A 139 17.78 -7.06 -6.36
C LEU A 139 17.24 -8.08 -7.36
N ALA A 140 17.47 -9.37 -7.12
CA ALA A 140 16.92 -10.44 -7.95
C ALA A 140 15.39 -10.45 -7.94
N ARG A 141 14.77 -10.28 -6.77
CA ARG A 141 13.29 -10.26 -6.62
C ARG A 141 12.61 -9.10 -7.36
N VAL A 142 13.30 -7.99 -7.56
CA VAL A 142 12.76 -6.84 -8.30
C VAL A 142 13.27 -6.76 -9.73
N ASN A 143 13.96 -7.80 -10.23
CA ASN A 143 14.55 -7.86 -11.58
C ASN A 143 15.49 -6.68 -11.88
N LEU A 144 16.43 -6.38 -10.96
CA LEU A 144 17.41 -5.29 -11.10
C LEU A 144 18.86 -5.77 -10.85
N ALA A 145 19.11 -7.09 -10.82
CA ALA A 145 20.44 -7.65 -10.57
C ALA A 145 21.50 -7.11 -11.55
N ASP A 146 21.16 -6.99 -12.83
CA ASP A 146 22.05 -6.51 -13.90
C ASP A 146 22.35 -5.01 -13.79
N LEU A 147 21.52 -4.26 -13.05
CA LEU A 147 21.67 -2.81 -12.88
C LEU A 147 22.36 -2.44 -11.56
N ARG A 148 22.81 -3.44 -10.77
CA ARG A 148 23.35 -3.22 -9.42
C ARG A 148 24.43 -2.15 -9.32
N LYS A 149 25.32 -2.05 -10.35
CA LYS A 149 26.44 -1.11 -10.41
C LYS A 149 26.13 0.15 -11.22
N ARG A 150 24.91 0.34 -11.66
CA ARG A 150 24.48 1.62 -12.26
C ARG A 150 24.24 2.67 -11.21
N GLN A 151 24.42 3.92 -11.60
CA GLN A 151 24.01 5.04 -10.77
C GLN A 151 22.49 5.15 -10.76
N ILE A 152 21.91 5.48 -9.61
CA ILE A 152 20.45 5.56 -9.47
C ILE A 152 19.84 6.66 -10.36
N GLY A 153 20.60 7.72 -10.64
CA GLY A 153 20.20 8.82 -11.53
C GLY A 153 19.90 8.36 -12.96
N GLU A 154 20.61 7.33 -13.43
CA GLU A 154 20.48 6.78 -14.79
C GLU A 154 19.23 5.92 -15.00
N LEU A 155 18.51 5.59 -13.93
CA LEU A 155 17.38 4.68 -13.98
C LEU A 155 16.09 5.40 -14.39
N SER A 156 15.19 4.67 -15.07
CA SER A 156 13.81 5.13 -15.29
C SER A 156 13.04 5.26 -13.98
N GLY A 157 11.93 6.02 -13.97
CA GLY A 157 11.10 6.19 -12.79
C GLY A 157 10.62 4.85 -12.20
N GLY A 158 10.16 3.92 -13.02
CA GLY A 158 9.75 2.59 -12.59
C GLY A 158 10.91 1.74 -12.04
N GLN A 159 12.12 1.87 -12.62
CA GLN A 159 13.31 1.22 -12.07
C GLN A 159 13.68 1.80 -10.71
N LYS A 160 13.66 3.13 -10.54
CA LYS A 160 13.90 3.80 -9.26
C LYS A 160 12.94 3.29 -8.18
N LYS A 161 11.64 3.21 -8.47
CA LYS A 161 10.66 2.66 -7.51
C LYS A 161 10.99 1.22 -7.11
N ARG A 162 11.38 0.38 -8.05
CA ARG A 162 11.82 -0.99 -7.75
C ARG A 162 13.09 -1.05 -6.91
N VAL A 163 14.03 -0.09 -7.05
CA VAL A 163 15.21 0.01 -6.16
C VAL A 163 14.79 0.29 -4.72
N PHE A 164 13.86 1.23 -4.48
CA PHE A 164 13.38 1.51 -3.13
C PHE A 164 12.59 0.35 -2.54
N LEU A 165 11.86 -0.39 -3.38
CA LEU A 165 11.21 -1.62 -2.95
C LEU A 165 12.27 -2.68 -2.57
N ALA A 166 13.35 -2.85 -3.37
CA ALA A 166 14.46 -3.73 -3.03
C ALA A 166 15.13 -3.33 -1.71
N ARG A 167 15.30 -2.03 -1.43
CA ARG A 167 15.80 -1.53 -0.14
C ARG A 167 14.91 -2.00 1.03
N ALA A 168 13.59 -1.90 0.87
CA ALA A 168 12.65 -2.39 1.88
C ALA A 168 12.69 -3.93 2.04
N LEU A 169 12.92 -4.67 0.95
CA LEU A 169 13.09 -6.12 0.99
C LEU A 169 14.38 -6.53 1.68
N ALA A 170 15.49 -5.84 1.37
CA ALA A 170 16.79 -6.09 2.00
C ALA A 170 16.76 -5.88 3.52
N GLN A 171 15.85 -5.03 4.02
CA GLN A 171 15.62 -4.85 5.46
C GLN A 171 15.00 -6.10 6.11
N GLU A 172 14.44 -7.05 5.34
CA GLU A 172 13.78 -8.27 5.83
C GLU A 172 12.61 -7.97 6.79
N SER A 173 11.97 -6.82 6.63
CA SER A 173 10.85 -6.39 7.47
C SER A 173 9.62 -7.27 7.28
N ARG A 174 8.83 -7.41 8.33
CA ARG A 174 7.55 -8.16 8.32
C ARG A 174 6.36 -7.28 7.96
N VAL A 175 6.48 -5.98 8.12
CA VAL A 175 5.48 -4.97 7.78
C VAL A 175 6.08 -4.01 6.78
N ILE A 176 5.42 -3.79 5.65
CA ILE A 176 5.87 -2.88 4.59
C ILE A 176 4.77 -1.85 4.35
N LEU A 177 5.12 -0.60 4.53
CA LEU A 177 4.26 0.54 4.22
C LEU A 177 4.67 1.09 2.85
N LEU A 178 3.74 1.16 1.90
CA LEU A 178 3.98 1.66 0.54
C LEU A 178 3.08 2.86 0.28
N ASP A 179 3.69 4.01 0.10
CA ASP A 179 2.96 5.25 -0.17
C ASP A 179 2.94 5.51 -1.68
N GLU A 180 1.81 5.26 -2.32
CA GLU A 180 1.56 5.41 -3.75
C GLU A 180 2.62 4.73 -4.65
N PRO A 181 2.86 3.42 -4.51
CA PRO A 181 3.96 2.74 -5.19
C PRO A 181 3.77 2.66 -6.71
N PHE A 182 2.57 2.90 -7.22
CA PHE A 182 2.22 2.76 -8.65
C PHE A 182 2.23 4.08 -9.40
N THR A 183 2.32 5.23 -8.73
CA THR A 183 2.30 6.55 -9.37
C THR A 183 3.48 6.73 -10.32
N GLY A 184 3.20 7.05 -11.58
CA GLY A 184 4.23 7.32 -12.59
C GLY A 184 4.98 6.08 -13.09
N VAL A 185 4.43 4.88 -12.91
CA VAL A 185 4.97 3.65 -13.52
C VAL A 185 4.06 3.16 -14.65
N ASP A 186 4.65 2.46 -15.61
CA ASP A 186 3.88 1.81 -16.68
C ASP A 186 3.16 0.55 -16.16
N VAL A 187 2.15 0.10 -16.92
CA VAL A 187 1.30 -1.05 -16.56
C VAL A 187 2.10 -2.32 -16.30
N LYS A 188 3.16 -2.56 -17.07
CA LYS A 188 4.01 -3.75 -16.90
C LYS A 188 4.77 -3.71 -15.57
N THR A 189 5.28 -2.55 -15.20
CA THR A 189 5.96 -2.33 -13.92
C THR A 189 4.98 -2.47 -12.75
N GLU A 190 3.76 -1.92 -12.88
CA GLU A 190 2.69 -2.09 -11.88
C GLU A 190 2.37 -3.57 -11.67
N ASP A 191 2.14 -4.34 -12.75
CA ASP A 191 1.85 -5.77 -12.67
C ASP A 191 3.00 -6.55 -11.98
N GLN A 192 4.26 -6.19 -12.25
CA GLN A 192 5.43 -6.79 -11.57
C GLN A 192 5.47 -6.47 -10.07
N ILE A 193 5.16 -5.24 -9.68
CA ILE A 193 5.09 -4.85 -8.27
C ILE A 193 3.95 -5.60 -7.58
N ILE A 194 2.77 -5.69 -8.20
CA ILE A 194 1.61 -6.43 -7.66
C ILE A 194 1.96 -7.90 -7.45
N ALA A 195 2.58 -8.57 -8.42
CA ALA A 195 3.01 -9.96 -8.30
C ALA A 195 3.98 -10.15 -7.11
N LEU A 196 4.95 -9.23 -6.96
CA LEU A 196 5.87 -9.26 -5.83
C LEU A 196 5.15 -9.08 -4.49
N LEU A 197 4.16 -8.17 -4.38
CA LEU A 197 3.39 -7.99 -3.16
C LEU A 197 2.57 -9.25 -2.82
N GLN A 198 2.02 -9.95 -3.82
CA GLN A 198 1.32 -11.21 -3.63
C GLN A 198 2.26 -12.32 -3.11
N ASP A 199 3.49 -12.41 -3.61
CA ASP A 199 4.50 -13.35 -3.10
C ASP A 199 4.84 -13.04 -1.64
N LEU A 200 5.04 -11.76 -1.30
CA LEU A 200 5.32 -11.31 0.08
C LEU A 200 4.16 -11.62 1.03
N ARG A 201 2.91 -11.51 0.54
CA ARG A 201 1.73 -11.94 1.29
C ARG A 201 1.78 -13.44 1.62
N CYS A 202 2.13 -14.27 0.63
CA CYS A 202 2.27 -15.72 0.84
C CYS A 202 3.39 -16.04 1.86
N GLU A 203 4.42 -15.20 1.99
CA GLU A 203 5.44 -15.26 3.04
C GLU A 203 4.92 -14.83 4.43
N GLY A 204 3.67 -14.42 4.55
CA GLY A 204 3.06 -13.97 5.81
C GLY A 204 3.38 -12.52 6.17
N ARG A 205 3.94 -11.71 5.25
CA ARG A 205 4.18 -10.28 5.49
C ARG A 205 2.88 -9.48 5.44
N VAL A 206 2.90 -8.33 6.09
CA VAL A 206 1.79 -7.36 6.08
C VAL A 206 2.17 -6.19 5.19
N MET A 207 1.34 -5.86 4.23
CA MET A 207 1.51 -4.67 3.40
C MET A 207 0.33 -3.71 3.60
N LEU A 208 0.65 -2.43 3.84
CA LEU A 208 -0.31 -1.34 3.80
C LEU A 208 0.08 -0.42 2.64
N VAL A 209 -0.77 -0.39 1.62
CA VAL A 209 -0.53 0.31 0.36
C VAL A 209 -1.47 1.49 0.25
N SER A 210 -0.96 2.73 0.26
CA SER A 210 -1.79 3.86 -0.13
C SER A 210 -1.88 3.91 -1.66
N THR A 211 -3.05 4.17 -2.17
CA THR A 211 -3.27 4.35 -3.60
C THR A 211 -4.47 5.25 -3.87
N HIS A 212 -4.41 5.98 -4.96
CA HIS A 212 -5.55 6.66 -5.57
C HIS A 212 -6.04 5.90 -6.82
N ASN A 213 -5.27 4.91 -7.31
CA ASN A 213 -5.70 4.04 -8.42
C ASN A 213 -6.72 3.01 -7.91
N LEU A 214 -8.01 3.36 -8.03
CA LEU A 214 -9.12 2.52 -7.56
C LEU A 214 -9.28 1.25 -8.37
N GLY A 215 -8.91 1.27 -9.65
CA GLY A 215 -9.16 0.17 -10.57
C GLY A 215 -8.36 -1.09 -10.29
N SER A 216 -7.18 -0.98 -9.67
CA SER A 216 -6.33 -2.13 -9.34
C SER A 216 -6.58 -2.71 -7.94
N VAL A 217 -7.18 -1.94 -7.02
CA VAL A 217 -7.39 -2.38 -5.63
C VAL A 217 -8.09 -3.73 -5.50
N PRO A 218 -9.22 -4.02 -6.22
CA PRO A 218 -9.89 -5.30 -6.11
C PRO A 218 -9.08 -6.50 -6.62
N ASP A 219 -8.06 -6.25 -7.45
CA ASP A 219 -7.29 -7.32 -8.10
C ASP A 219 -6.22 -7.91 -7.17
N PHE A 220 -5.72 -7.15 -6.19
CA PHE A 220 -4.61 -7.62 -5.36
C PHE A 220 -4.76 -7.35 -3.85
N CYS A 221 -5.67 -6.46 -3.42
CA CYS A 221 -5.85 -6.15 -2.01
C CYS A 221 -6.91 -7.02 -1.36
N ASP A 222 -6.55 -7.68 -0.26
CA ASP A 222 -7.45 -8.51 0.54
C ASP A 222 -8.42 -7.63 1.35
N ARG A 223 -7.92 -6.50 1.84
CA ARG A 223 -8.65 -5.56 2.68
C ARG A 223 -8.54 -4.14 2.16
N THR A 224 -9.53 -3.32 2.48
CA THR A 224 -9.55 -1.90 2.16
C THR A 224 -9.91 -1.08 3.39
N ILE A 225 -9.22 0.05 3.53
CA ILE A 225 -9.45 1.08 4.55
C ILE A 225 -9.76 2.38 3.82
N LEU A 226 -10.97 2.87 3.97
CA LEU A 226 -11.39 4.17 3.43
C LEU A 226 -11.19 5.24 4.49
N ILE A 227 -10.41 6.27 4.14
CA ILE A 227 -10.02 7.32 5.08
C ILE A 227 -10.38 8.72 4.57
N LYS A 228 -10.96 9.55 5.48
CA LYS A 228 -11.22 10.97 5.30
C LYS A 228 -11.14 11.67 6.67
N HIS A 229 -9.92 11.94 7.11
CA HIS A 229 -9.57 12.39 8.47
C HIS A 229 -9.97 11.43 9.59
N THR A 230 -10.86 10.51 9.33
CA THR A 230 -11.24 9.36 10.17
C THR A 230 -11.40 8.13 9.27
N ILE A 231 -11.55 6.96 9.86
CA ILE A 231 -11.84 5.75 9.11
C ILE A 231 -13.35 5.73 8.82
N LEU A 232 -13.71 5.80 7.53
CA LEU A 232 -15.10 5.73 7.09
C LEU A 232 -15.59 4.28 7.06
N ALA A 233 -14.76 3.38 6.52
CA ALA A 233 -15.03 1.95 6.46
C ALA A 233 -13.73 1.17 6.41
N PHE A 234 -13.69 -0.03 6.98
CA PHE A 234 -12.60 -0.98 6.80
C PHE A 234 -13.12 -2.43 6.86
N GLY A 235 -12.48 -3.32 6.12
CA GLY A 235 -12.90 -4.73 6.05
C GLY A 235 -12.36 -5.44 4.82
N ALA A 236 -13.00 -6.56 4.44
CA ALA A 236 -12.69 -7.23 3.19
C ALA A 236 -12.95 -6.28 2.01
N THR A 237 -12.05 -6.28 1.01
CA THR A 237 -12.17 -5.37 -0.14
C THR A 237 -13.52 -5.51 -0.84
N SER A 238 -14.02 -6.75 -1.00
CA SER A 238 -15.33 -7.04 -1.62
C SER A 238 -16.54 -6.44 -0.87
N GLU A 239 -16.41 -6.17 0.43
CA GLU A 239 -17.46 -5.62 1.28
C GLU A 239 -17.38 -4.10 1.40
N VAL A 240 -16.14 -3.57 1.50
CA VAL A 240 -15.88 -2.15 1.73
C VAL A 240 -15.90 -1.36 0.42
N PHE A 241 -15.46 -1.95 -0.68
CA PHE A 241 -15.28 -1.29 -1.97
C PHE A 241 -16.61 -1.24 -2.75
N THR A 242 -17.55 -0.48 -2.19
CA THR A 242 -18.89 -0.28 -2.75
C THR A 242 -19.07 1.15 -3.25
N GLN A 243 -20.02 1.34 -4.16
CA GLN A 243 -20.34 2.67 -4.69
C GLN A 243 -20.62 3.68 -3.57
N ALA A 244 -21.49 3.33 -2.61
CA ALA A 244 -21.87 4.24 -1.52
C ALA A 244 -20.67 4.67 -0.66
N ASN A 245 -19.79 3.72 -0.32
CA ASN A 245 -18.60 4.02 0.48
C ASN A 245 -17.59 4.88 -0.30
N LEU A 246 -17.41 4.62 -1.61
CA LEU A 246 -16.54 5.41 -2.46
C LEU A 246 -17.08 6.85 -2.66
N GLU A 247 -18.38 7.01 -2.88
CA GLU A 247 -19.02 8.32 -2.96
C GLU A 247 -18.83 9.12 -1.65
N GLN A 248 -18.95 8.46 -0.50
CA GLN A 248 -18.70 9.09 0.80
C GLN A 248 -17.24 9.50 0.99
N ALA A 249 -16.29 8.64 0.58
CA ALA A 249 -14.87 8.90 0.73
C ALA A 249 -14.38 10.03 -0.19
N PHE A 250 -14.85 10.04 -1.44
CA PHE A 250 -14.37 10.94 -2.48
C PHE A 250 -15.25 12.18 -2.70
N GLY A 251 -16.50 12.19 -2.21
CA GLY A 251 -17.34 13.38 -2.13
C GLY A 251 -17.60 14.06 -3.47
N GLY A 252 -17.82 13.32 -4.55
CA GLY A 252 -18.10 13.87 -5.89
C GLY A 252 -16.87 14.28 -6.70
N VAL A 253 -15.66 14.04 -6.20
CA VAL A 253 -14.40 14.20 -6.96
C VAL A 253 -14.29 13.13 -8.05
N LEU A 254 -14.86 11.95 -7.83
CA LEU A 254 -14.86 10.87 -8.81
C LEU A 254 -15.87 11.16 -9.94
N ARG A 255 -15.42 11.06 -11.17
CA ARG A 255 -16.32 11.04 -12.33
C ARG A 255 -17.04 9.68 -12.37
N HIS A 256 -18.34 9.71 -12.21
CA HIS A 256 -19.20 8.54 -12.21
C HIS A 256 -19.95 8.46 -13.53
N PHE A 257 -19.76 7.36 -14.27
CA PHE A 257 -20.52 7.06 -15.46
C PHE A 257 -21.32 5.75 -15.22
N VAL A 258 -22.63 5.83 -15.30
CA VAL A 258 -23.50 4.63 -15.27
C VAL A 258 -23.74 4.21 -16.71
N LEU A 259 -23.22 3.07 -17.10
CA LEU A 259 -23.57 2.43 -18.39
C LEU A 259 -24.76 1.52 -18.14
N GLN A 260 -25.95 1.93 -18.58
CA GLN A 260 -27.11 1.05 -18.66
C GLN A 260 -26.95 0.13 -19.87
N SER A 261 -27.02 -1.19 -19.65
CA SER A 261 -27.02 -2.16 -20.73
C SER A 261 -28.33 -2.05 -21.50
N ALA A 262 -28.29 -1.40 -22.65
CA ALA A 262 -29.40 -1.41 -23.62
C ALA A 262 -29.33 -2.70 -24.45
N SER A 263 -29.63 -3.86 -23.85
CA SER A 263 -29.86 -5.10 -24.59
C SER A 263 -31.37 -5.38 -24.66
N PRO A 264 -31.98 -5.34 -25.84
CA PRO A 264 -33.45 -5.52 -26.01
C PRO A 264 -33.95 -6.93 -25.72
N HIS A 265 -33.10 -7.89 -25.36
CA HIS A 265 -33.49 -9.32 -25.34
C HIS A 265 -33.16 -10.08 -24.04
N ALA A 266 -32.92 -9.41 -22.92
CA ALA A 266 -32.82 -10.09 -21.61
C ALA A 266 -33.90 -9.57 -20.66
N ALA A 267 -35.05 -10.19 -20.67
CA ALA A 267 -36.08 -10.01 -19.64
C ALA A 267 -35.49 -10.47 -18.28
N GLY A 268 -35.26 -9.54 -17.37
CA GLY A 268 -35.06 -9.78 -15.94
C GLY A 268 -33.66 -9.77 -15.43
N ARG A 269 -33.03 -8.59 -15.41
CA ARG A 269 -32.13 -8.04 -14.38
C ARG A 269 -31.43 -6.78 -14.95
N ASP A 270 -31.85 -5.62 -14.51
CA ASP A 270 -31.13 -4.37 -14.78
C ASP A 270 -29.73 -4.46 -14.13
N ALA A 271 -28.74 -4.86 -14.91
CA ALA A 271 -27.34 -4.80 -14.49
C ALA A 271 -26.84 -3.39 -14.74
N SER A 272 -26.83 -2.53 -13.72
CA SER A 272 -26.15 -1.26 -13.79
C SER A 272 -24.63 -1.47 -13.64
N ILE A 273 -23.86 -0.94 -14.59
CA ILE A 273 -22.40 -0.92 -14.54
C ILE A 273 -21.99 0.50 -14.16
N GLY A 274 -21.50 0.68 -12.94
CA GLY A 274 -20.86 1.93 -12.50
C GLY A 274 -19.38 1.92 -12.89
N VAL A 275 -18.92 2.96 -13.56
CA VAL A 275 -17.52 3.18 -13.87
C VAL A 275 -17.05 4.39 -13.09
N PHE A 276 -16.06 4.20 -12.22
CA PHE A 276 -15.39 5.25 -11.47
C PHE A 276 -13.99 5.44 -12.04
N THR A 277 -13.61 6.66 -12.32
CA THR A 277 -12.28 6.99 -12.82
C THR A 277 -11.75 8.22 -12.12
N ASP A 278 -10.49 8.16 -11.84
CA ASP A 278 -9.67 9.23 -11.31
C ASP A 278 -8.40 9.41 -12.20
N ASP A 279 -8.58 9.35 -13.52
CA ASP A 279 -7.58 9.57 -14.57
C ASP A 279 -6.58 8.44 -14.87
N GLU A 280 -6.51 7.32 -14.10
CA GLU A 280 -5.57 6.23 -14.41
C GLU A 280 -6.26 4.95 -14.90
N ARG A 281 -6.82 4.15 -14.00
CA ARG A 281 -7.54 2.91 -14.36
C ARG A 281 -9.00 2.98 -13.91
N PRO A 282 -9.98 2.79 -14.80
CA PRO A 282 -11.38 2.82 -14.40
C PRO A 282 -11.72 1.62 -13.51
N LEU A 283 -12.37 1.89 -12.39
CA LEU A 283 -13.01 0.88 -11.56
C LEU A 283 -14.39 0.56 -12.13
N ILE A 284 -14.66 -0.71 -12.40
CA ILE A 284 -15.95 -1.19 -12.89
C ILE A 284 -16.70 -1.86 -11.76
N LEU A 285 -17.86 -1.32 -11.39
CA LEU A 285 -18.79 -1.93 -10.44
C LEU A 285 -19.94 -2.57 -11.20
N ARG A 286 -20.24 -3.86 -10.92
CA ARG A 286 -21.46 -4.51 -11.38
C ARG A 286 -22.39 -4.67 -10.18
N ASN A 287 -23.63 -4.19 -10.31
CA ASN A 287 -24.62 -4.19 -9.22
C ASN A 287 -24.09 -3.57 -7.92
N GLY A 288 -23.32 -2.46 -8.03
CA GLY A 288 -22.78 -1.72 -6.90
C GLY A 288 -21.60 -2.36 -6.18
N LYS A 289 -21.06 -3.50 -6.67
CA LYS A 289 -19.91 -4.19 -6.08
C LYS A 289 -18.73 -4.27 -7.05
N ALA A 290 -17.51 -4.09 -6.55
CA ALA A 290 -16.31 -4.31 -7.32
C ALA A 290 -16.13 -5.80 -7.65
N GLN A 291 -15.73 -6.10 -8.88
CA GLN A 291 -15.36 -7.45 -9.29
C GLN A 291 -13.87 -7.47 -9.62
N ALA A 292 -13.13 -8.39 -8.99
CA ALA A 292 -11.78 -8.71 -9.42
C ALA A 292 -11.79 -9.20 -10.87
N ARG A 293 -10.80 -8.79 -11.67
CA ARG A 293 -10.64 -9.33 -13.01
C ARG A 293 -10.25 -10.81 -12.91
N PRO A 294 -10.75 -11.68 -13.83
CA PRO A 294 -10.22 -13.02 -13.91
C PRO A 294 -8.71 -12.93 -14.17
N ALA A 295 -7.92 -13.71 -13.42
CA ALA A 295 -6.48 -13.79 -13.59
C ALA A 295 -6.18 -14.04 -15.07
N ARG A 296 -5.38 -13.19 -15.71
CA ARG A 296 -4.89 -13.46 -17.06
C ARG A 296 -4.11 -14.76 -17.00
N ALA A 297 -4.48 -15.74 -17.87
CA ALA A 297 -3.71 -16.93 -18.08
C ALA A 297 -2.24 -16.49 -18.34
N ARG A 298 -1.29 -17.11 -17.65
CA ARG A 298 0.14 -16.93 -17.95
C ARG A 298 0.30 -17.34 -19.41
N ASP A 299 0.74 -16.41 -20.23
CA ASP A 299 1.12 -16.68 -21.62
C ASP A 299 2.46 -17.39 -21.58
N ASP A 300 2.40 -18.73 -21.44
CA ASP A 300 3.57 -19.64 -21.46
C ASP A 300 4.06 -19.88 -22.91
N THR A 301 3.93 -18.91 -23.81
CA THR A 301 4.45 -19.01 -25.17
C THR A 301 5.68 -18.10 -25.36
N HIS A 302 6.80 -18.52 -24.77
CA HIS A 302 8.11 -18.16 -25.29
C HIS A 302 9.10 -19.29 -24.98
N ASP A 303 8.96 -20.38 -25.76
CA ASP A 303 10.07 -21.28 -26.07
C ASP A 303 9.76 -22.01 -27.38
N ALA A 304 10.45 -21.62 -28.41
CA ALA A 304 10.89 -22.51 -29.52
C ALA A 304 11.63 -21.66 -30.55
N PRO A 305 12.58 -22.30 -31.29
CA PRO A 305 14.04 -22.24 -31.10
C PRO A 305 14.72 -21.16 -31.94
#